data_8a39ee1e704610f4a1503781d3062709
#
_entry.id   8a39ee1e704610f4a1503781d3062709
#
_cell.length_a   1.000
_cell.length_b   1.000
_cell.length_c   1.000
_cell.angle_alpha   90.00
_cell.angle_beta   90.00
_cell.angle_gamma   90.00
#
_symmetry.space_group_name_H-M   'P 1'
#
loop_
_entity.id
_entity.type
_entity.pdbx_description
1 polymer ?
#
loop_
_entity_poly.entity_id
_entity_poly.type
_entity_poly.pdbx_seq_one_letter_code
_entity_poly.pdbx_strand_id
1 'polypeptide(L)'
;MSSRVELPVPVEVDAPAAQVWAYVTDWERQGEWMLGTRVRVTGGDGRGAGTTLHAVTGVGPLGVPDTMEVVEFVEPTDATPGRAAVRHTGKIIRGDGYFEVVPLGPHRCRFTFTELIDLPLGALGRLGWPLARPVLKAGFVVSLRRMADRCAAAYRAADGP
;
A
#
# COMPACT_ATOMS: atom_id res chain seq x y z
N MET A 1 -15.76 -19.20 10.82
CA MET A 1 -15.44 -18.87 9.42
C MET A 1 -14.89 -17.46 9.40
N SER A 2 -13.63 -17.30 9.05
CA SER A 2 -13.02 -15.96 8.91
C SER A 2 -13.72 -15.22 7.78
N SER A 3 -14.22 -14.02 8.07
CA SER A 3 -14.87 -13.18 7.07
C SER A 3 -13.79 -12.29 6.44
N ARG A 4 -12.91 -12.92 5.65
CA ARG A 4 -11.86 -12.20 4.92
C ARG A 4 -12.46 -11.58 3.66
N VAL A 5 -12.18 -10.31 3.46
CA VAL A 5 -12.60 -9.55 2.29
C VAL A 5 -11.38 -8.99 1.57
N GLU A 6 -11.47 -8.93 0.26
CA GLU A 6 -10.40 -8.43 -0.60
C GLU A 6 -10.80 -7.09 -1.22
N LEU A 7 -9.89 -6.14 -1.21
CA LEU A 7 -10.08 -4.80 -1.76
C LEU A 7 -8.89 -4.41 -2.65
N PRO A 8 -8.86 -4.84 -3.92
CA PRO A 8 -7.84 -4.39 -4.87
C PRO A 8 -8.14 -2.99 -5.40
N VAL A 9 -7.10 -2.16 -5.48
CA VAL A 9 -7.17 -0.81 -6.05
C VAL A 9 -5.99 -0.63 -7.01
N PRO A 10 -6.20 -0.72 -8.33
CA PRO A 10 -5.16 -0.47 -9.32
C PRO A 10 -5.08 1.01 -9.69
N VAL A 11 -3.88 1.46 -10.09
CA VAL A 11 -3.63 2.75 -10.73
C VAL A 11 -2.52 2.60 -11.76
N GLU A 12 -2.65 3.23 -12.91
CA GLU A 12 -1.56 3.35 -13.87
C GLU A 12 -0.72 4.59 -13.57
N VAL A 13 0.59 4.46 -13.78
CA VAL A 13 1.57 5.50 -13.44
C VAL A 13 2.47 5.73 -14.64
N ASP A 14 2.58 6.97 -15.08
CA ASP A 14 3.47 7.39 -16.16
C ASP A 14 4.90 7.61 -15.62
N ALA A 15 5.50 6.52 -15.17
CA ALA A 15 6.86 6.41 -14.69
C ALA A 15 7.35 4.96 -14.78
N PRO A 16 8.67 4.71 -14.83
CA PRO A 16 9.24 3.38 -14.84
C PRO A 16 8.88 2.58 -13.58
N ALA A 17 8.68 1.26 -13.74
CA ALA A 17 8.32 0.36 -12.64
C ALA A 17 9.31 0.42 -11.47
N ALA A 18 10.62 0.48 -11.75
CA ALA A 18 11.65 0.57 -10.73
C ALA A 18 11.53 1.84 -9.87
N GLN A 19 11.19 2.99 -10.50
CA GLN A 19 11.00 4.25 -9.77
C GLN A 19 9.76 4.22 -8.89
N VAL A 20 8.64 3.70 -9.41
CA VAL A 20 7.40 3.56 -8.64
C VAL A 20 7.62 2.59 -7.48
N TRP A 21 8.29 1.45 -7.73
CA TRP A 21 8.65 0.48 -6.70
C TRP A 21 9.44 1.11 -5.56
N ALA A 22 10.53 1.81 -5.89
CA ALA A 22 11.36 2.48 -4.89
C ALA A 22 10.56 3.48 -4.04
N TYR A 23 9.57 4.16 -4.63
CA TYR A 23 8.74 5.12 -3.92
C TYR A 23 7.68 4.46 -3.03
N VAL A 24 6.97 3.44 -3.53
CA VAL A 24 5.88 2.79 -2.74
C VAL A 24 6.41 1.88 -1.64
N THR A 25 7.63 1.38 -1.76
CA THR A 25 8.30 0.56 -0.74
C THR A 25 9.23 1.35 0.19
N ASP A 26 9.34 2.65 0.00
CA ASP A 26 9.88 3.55 1.02
C ASP A 26 8.78 3.78 2.06
N TRP A 27 8.73 2.88 3.04
CA TRP A 27 7.66 2.78 4.03
C TRP A 27 7.43 4.09 4.78
N GLU A 28 8.49 4.80 5.14
CA GLU A 28 8.39 6.04 5.91
C GLU A 28 7.81 7.20 5.09
N ARG A 29 7.90 7.11 3.76
CA ARG A 29 7.28 8.06 2.84
C ARG A 29 5.83 7.78 2.51
N GLN A 30 5.25 6.68 3.00
CA GLN A 30 3.83 6.37 2.74
C GLN A 30 2.90 7.50 3.17
N GLY A 31 3.21 8.22 4.24
CA GLY A 31 2.44 9.40 4.67
C GLY A 31 2.35 10.54 3.65
N GLU A 32 3.23 10.57 2.65
CA GLU A 32 3.18 11.57 1.58
C GLU A 32 2.01 11.36 0.61
N TRP A 33 1.55 10.12 0.47
CA TRP A 33 0.52 9.75 -0.49
C TRP A 33 -0.65 9.00 0.10
N MET A 34 -0.47 8.18 1.13
CA MET A 34 -1.55 7.44 1.78
C MET A 34 -2.23 8.33 2.82
N LEU A 35 -3.51 8.62 2.58
CA LEU A 35 -4.29 9.54 3.39
C LEU A 35 -4.34 9.14 4.87
N GLY A 36 -3.99 10.08 5.74
CA GLY A 36 -4.07 9.90 7.19
C GLY A 36 -3.13 8.86 7.78
N THR A 37 -2.19 8.31 6.99
CA THR A 37 -1.29 7.24 7.43
C THR A 37 0.13 7.78 7.66
N ARG A 38 0.78 7.32 8.72
CA ARG A 38 2.20 7.50 9.00
C ARG A 38 2.81 6.16 9.33
N VAL A 39 3.93 5.83 8.69
CA VAL A 39 4.63 4.57 8.88
C VAL A 39 6.05 4.82 9.34
N ARG A 40 6.56 3.96 10.21
CA ARG A 40 7.97 3.93 10.66
C ARG A 40 8.48 2.51 10.57
N VAL A 41 9.71 2.35 10.14
CA VAL A 41 10.46 1.11 10.25
C VAL A 41 10.87 0.92 11.70
N THR A 42 10.53 -0.21 12.31
CA THR A 42 10.84 -0.54 13.71
C THR A 42 11.86 -1.66 13.85
N GLY A 43 12.19 -2.35 12.77
CA GLY A 43 13.22 -3.38 12.72
C GLY A 43 13.50 -3.82 11.29
N GLY A 44 14.69 -4.36 11.05
CA GLY A 44 15.19 -4.70 9.73
C GLY A 44 15.79 -3.50 8.99
N ASP A 45 16.10 -3.70 7.72
CA ASP A 45 16.73 -2.68 6.85
C ASP A 45 15.73 -1.82 6.05
N GLY A 46 14.44 -2.09 6.20
CA GLY A 46 13.37 -1.41 5.45
C GLY A 46 13.18 -1.92 4.02
N ARG A 47 13.97 -2.88 3.55
CA ARG A 47 14.02 -3.31 2.13
C ARG A 47 13.93 -4.82 1.92
N GLY A 48 13.35 -5.55 2.82
CA GLY A 48 13.30 -6.99 2.69
C GLY A 48 12.28 -7.63 3.59
N ALA A 49 12.03 -8.92 3.38
CA ALA A 49 11.26 -9.75 4.27
C ALA A 49 11.90 -9.77 5.68
N GLY A 50 11.07 -9.75 6.71
CA GLY A 50 11.49 -9.60 8.10
C GLY A 50 11.57 -8.15 8.58
N THR A 51 11.42 -7.15 7.70
CA THR A 51 11.25 -5.75 8.11
C THR A 51 9.96 -5.60 8.91
N THR A 52 10.05 -4.96 10.08
CA THR A 52 8.89 -4.66 10.91
C THR A 52 8.53 -3.18 10.82
N LEU A 53 7.22 -2.91 10.77
CA LEU A 53 6.67 -1.58 10.57
C LEU A 53 5.67 -1.26 11.67
N HIS A 54 5.61 0.02 12.03
CA HIS A 54 4.55 0.58 12.85
C HIS A 54 3.85 1.70 12.08
N ALA A 55 2.57 1.52 11.84
CA ALA A 55 1.72 2.51 11.20
C ALA A 55 0.72 3.11 12.19
N VAL A 56 0.34 4.35 11.93
CA VAL A 56 -0.81 4.99 12.57
C VAL A 56 -1.67 5.58 11.49
N THR A 57 -2.92 5.14 11.40
CA THR A 57 -3.90 5.64 10.43
C THR A 57 -5.04 6.35 11.16
N GLY A 58 -5.30 7.59 10.80
CA GLY A 58 -6.35 8.41 11.40
C GLY A 58 -6.00 9.90 11.43
N VAL A 59 -6.87 10.69 12.09
CA VAL A 59 -6.72 12.13 12.20
C VAL A 59 -6.58 12.50 13.68
N GLY A 60 -5.49 13.17 14.03
CA GLY A 60 -5.22 13.65 15.38
C GLY A 60 -5.21 12.54 16.43
N PRO A 61 -5.95 12.67 17.53
CA PRO A 61 -5.98 11.69 18.62
C PRO A 61 -6.76 10.41 18.28
N LEU A 62 -7.43 10.37 17.14
CA LEU A 62 -8.23 9.21 16.64
C LEU A 62 -7.41 8.27 15.75
N GLY A 63 -6.09 8.30 15.86
CA GLY A 63 -5.22 7.39 15.12
C GLY A 63 -5.32 5.95 15.63
N VAL A 64 -5.49 5.01 14.71
CA VAL A 64 -5.47 3.57 14.98
C VAL A 64 -4.04 3.08 14.74
N PRO A 65 -3.35 2.58 15.77
CA PRO A 65 -2.03 1.99 15.62
C PRO A 65 -2.14 0.60 14.99
N ASP A 66 -1.17 0.29 14.15
CA ASP A 66 -1.05 -0.99 13.48
C ASP A 66 0.41 -1.39 13.40
N THR A 67 0.70 -2.64 13.68
CA THR A 67 2.02 -3.23 13.51
C THR A 67 1.98 -4.23 12.38
N MET A 68 3.04 -4.22 11.56
CA MET A 68 3.12 -5.07 10.37
C MET A 68 4.52 -5.67 10.24
N GLU A 69 4.58 -6.77 9.51
CA GLU A 69 5.83 -7.40 9.08
C GLU A 69 5.81 -7.59 7.57
N VAL A 70 6.89 -7.20 6.89
CA VAL A 70 7.09 -7.49 5.47
C VAL A 70 7.44 -8.97 5.35
N VAL A 71 6.57 -9.75 4.69
CA VAL A 71 6.72 -11.20 4.55
C VAL A 71 7.17 -11.64 3.15
N GLU A 72 7.01 -10.77 2.16
CA GLU A 72 7.49 -10.94 0.78
C GLU A 72 8.06 -9.62 0.27
N PHE A 73 9.18 -9.68 -0.46
CA PHE A 73 9.78 -8.50 -1.08
C PHE A 73 10.57 -8.93 -2.32
N VAL A 74 10.01 -8.67 -3.50
CA VAL A 74 10.60 -9.01 -4.80
C VAL A 74 10.58 -7.74 -5.65
N GLU A 75 11.74 -7.25 -6.02
CA GLU A 75 11.87 -6.06 -6.86
C GLU A 75 11.44 -6.33 -8.31
N PRO A 76 10.85 -5.35 -9.00
CA PRO A 76 10.52 -5.49 -10.42
C PRO A 76 11.80 -5.49 -11.27
N THR A 77 11.70 -6.15 -12.41
CA THR A 77 12.62 -5.96 -13.53
C THR A 77 11.87 -5.32 -14.70
N ASP A 78 12.53 -5.07 -15.80
CA ASP A 78 11.86 -4.55 -17.01
C ASP A 78 10.79 -5.50 -17.57
N ALA A 79 10.87 -6.79 -17.22
CA ALA A 79 9.99 -7.83 -17.74
C ALA A 79 9.15 -8.53 -16.66
N THR A 80 9.46 -8.35 -15.37
CA THR A 80 8.78 -9.06 -14.29
C THR A 80 8.20 -8.11 -13.25
N PRO A 81 7.00 -8.40 -12.71
CA PRO A 81 6.41 -7.60 -11.65
C PRO A 81 7.23 -7.59 -10.36
N GLY A 82 7.24 -6.43 -9.69
CA GLY A 82 7.65 -6.33 -8.29
C GLY A 82 6.48 -6.69 -7.38
N ARG A 83 6.78 -7.36 -6.25
CA ARG A 83 5.78 -7.76 -5.26
C ARG A 83 6.30 -7.58 -3.84
N ALA A 84 5.50 -6.93 -3.00
CA ALA A 84 5.71 -6.94 -1.56
C ALA A 84 4.41 -7.32 -0.87
N ALA A 85 4.53 -8.11 0.20
CA ALA A 85 3.43 -8.44 1.07
C ALA A 85 3.76 -8.03 2.50
N VAL A 86 2.81 -7.39 3.16
CA VAL A 86 2.88 -7.04 4.58
C VAL A 86 1.78 -7.79 5.31
N ARG A 87 2.10 -8.33 6.47
CA ARG A 87 1.15 -8.98 7.37
C ARG A 87 0.88 -8.08 8.55
N HIS A 88 -0.39 -7.80 8.82
CA HIS A 88 -0.80 -7.08 10.02
C HIS A 88 -0.63 -7.98 11.24
N THR A 89 0.21 -7.56 12.18
CA THR A 89 0.51 -8.28 13.43
C THR A 89 -0.18 -7.65 14.63
N GLY A 90 -0.89 -6.54 14.41
CA GLY A 90 -1.63 -5.80 15.42
C GLY A 90 -2.88 -6.53 15.91
N LYS A 91 -3.49 -5.98 16.96
CA LYS A 91 -4.72 -6.55 17.55
C LYS A 91 -5.99 -6.02 16.91
N ILE A 92 -5.94 -4.82 16.32
CA ILE A 92 -7.11 -4.09 15.80
C ILE A 92 -7.28 -4.38 14.31
N ILE A 93 -6.23 -4.16 13.53
CA ILE A 93 -6.20 -4.45 12.09
C ILE A 93 -5.58 -5.84 11.91
N ARG A 94 -6.25 -6.68 11.14
CA ARG A 94 -5.81 -8.04 10.83
C ARG A 94 -5.99 -8.31 9.35
N GLY A 95 -5.08 -9.05 8.79
CA GLY A 95 -5.06 -9.43 7.39
C GLY A 95 -3.69 -9.23 6.77
N ASP A 96 -3.68 -9.03 5.45
CA ASP A 96 -2.46 -8.85 4.69
C ASP A 96 -2.64 -7.73 3.68
N GLY A 97 -1.59 -6.93 3.46
CA GLY A 97 -1.52 -5.92 2.41
C GLY A 97 -0.56 -6.36 1.31
N TYR A 98 -0.93 -6.13 0.05
CA TYR A 98 -0.11 -6.48 -1.11
C TYR A 98 0.16 -5.25 -1.96
N PHE A 99 1.42 -5.12 -2.39
CA PHE A 99 1.90 -4.14 -3.34
C PHE A 99 2.38 -4.89 -4.57
N GLU A 100 1.83 -4.59 -5.73
CA GLU A 100 2.28 -5.16 -6.99
C GLU A 100 2.54 -4.04 -7.98
N VAL A 101 3.73 -4.02 -8.59
CA VAL A 101 4.10 -3.09 -9.65
C VAL A 101 4.39 -3.89 -10.91
N VAL A 102 3.54 -3.74 -11.92
CA VAL A 102 3.64 -4.44 -13.21
C VAL A 102 4.15 -3.46 -14.26
N PRO A 103 5.32 -3.70 -14.88
CA PRO A 103 5.80 -2.87 -15.97
C PRO A 103 4.87 -2.99 -17.18
N LEU A 104 4.49 -1.84 -17.77
CA LEU A 104 3.69 -1.75 -19.00
C LEU A 104 4.51 -1.20 -20.17
N GLY A 105 5.78 -0.92 -19.94
CA GLY A 105 6.73 -0.34 -20.87
C GLY A 105 7.82 0.45 -20.12
N PRO A 106 8.78 1.02 -20.83
CA PRO A 106 9.93 1.69 -20.20
C PRO A 106 9.56 2.92 -19.37
N HIS A 107 8.41 3.55 -19.65
CA HIS A 107 7.99 4.81 -19.03
C HIS A 107 6.61 4.70 -18.36
N ARG A 108 6.09 3.48 -18.17
CA ARG A 108 4.75 3.26 -17.62
C ARG A 108 4.66 1.95 -16.87
N CYS A 109 3.93 1.96 -15.76
CA CYS A 109 3.63 0.74 -15.02
C CYS A 109 2.21 0.80 -14.44
N ARG A 110 1.75 -0.34 -13.91
CA ARG A 110 0.53 -0.42 -13.09
C ARG A 110 0.93 -0.78 -11.67
N PHE A 111 0.51 0.04 -10.72
CA PHE A 111 0.58 -0.28 -9.31
C PHE A 111 -0.79 -0.77 -8.83
N THR A 112 -0.81 -1.90 -8.16
CA THR A 112 -2.02 -2.42 -7.49
C THR A 112 -1.75 -2.55 -6.00
N PHE A 113 -2.53 -1.86 -5.20
CA PHE A 113 -2.59 -2.04 -3.76
C PHE A 113 -3.81 -2.90 -3.43
N THR A 114 -3.59 -4.01 -2.72
CA THR A 114 -4.67 -4.92 -2.33
C THR A 114 -4.65 -5.12 -0.82
N GLU A 115 -5.76 -4.85 -0.16
CA GLU A 115 -5.97 -5.20 1.24
C GLU A 115 -6.82 -6.46 1.35
N LEU A 116 -6.31 -7.43 2.11
CA LEU A 116 -7.05 -8.60 2.61
C LEU A 116 -7.40 -8.36 4.06
N ILE A 117 -8.62 -7.91 4.33
CA ILE A 117 -9.05 -7.50 5.66
C ILE A 117 -9.83 -8.63 6.32
N ASP A 118 -9.41 -9.03 7.50
CA ASP A 118 -10.20 -9.91 8.38
C ASP A 118 -11.22 -9.04 9.13
N LEU A 119 -12.49 -9.10 8.70
CA LEU A 119 -13.54 -8.29 9.30
C LEU A 119 -13.73 -8.63 10.78
N PRO A 120 -13.64 -7.62 11.66
CA PRO A 120 -13.91 -7.84 13.09
C PRO A 120 -15.40 -8.12 13.31
N LEU A 121 -15.74 -8.65 14.50
CA LEU A 121 -17.12 -8.89 14.93
C LEU A 121 -17.92 -9.86 14.05
N GLY A 122 -17.29 -10.70 13.25
CA GLY A 122 -17.93 -11.78 12.49
C GLY A 122 -19.12 -11.33 11.64
N ALA A 123 -20.35 -11.73 12.01
CA ALA A 123 -21.57 -11.42 11.26
C ALA A 123 -21.88 -9.91 11.20
N LEU A 124 -21.62 -9.17 12.27
CA LEU A 124 -21.82 -7.70 12.31
C LEU A 124 -20.84 -6.97 11.38
N GLY A 125 -19.59 -7.41 11.35
CA GLY A 125 -18.60 -6.88 10.42
C GLY A 125 -19.01 -7.09 8.96
N ARG A 126 -19.54 -8.28 8.64
CA ARG A 126 -20.07 -8.55 7.28
C ARG A 126 -21.26 -7.67 6.92
N LEU A 127 -22.14 -7.44 7.88
CA LEU A 127 -23.31 -6.57 7.65
C LEU A 127 -22.92 -5.11 7.42
N GLY A 128 -21.90 -4.62 8.14
CA GLY A 128 -21.37 -3.25 8.01
C GLY A 128 -20.44 -3.05 6.78
N TRP A 129 -19.87 -4.12 6.25
CA TRP A 129 -18.91 -4.04 5.15
C TRP A 129 -19.40 -3.35 3.88
N PRO A 130 -20.64 -3.59 3.37
CA PRO A 130 -21.14 -2.90 2.19
C PRO A 130 -21.18 -1.36 2.35
N LEU A 131 -21.32 -0.86 3.57
CA LEU A 131 -21.27 0.57 3.88
C LEU A 131 -19.85 1.10 4.03
N ALA A 132 -18.96 0.33 4.67
CA ALA A 132 -17.57 0.71 4.88
C ALA A 132 -16.72 0.62 3.61
N ARG A 133 -16.96 -0.39 2.78
CA ARG A 133 -16.19 -0.68 1.56
C ARG A 133 -16.06 0.50 0.60
N PRO A 134 -17.13 1.21 0.20
CA PRO A 134 -17.01 2.32 -0.74
C PRO A 134 -16.19 3.48 -0.17
N VAL A 135 -16.28 3.75 1.12
CA VAL A 135 -15.52 4.81 1.79
C VAL A 135 -14.03 4.47 1.83
N LEU A 136 -13.69 3.24 2.24
CA LEU A 136 -12.29 2.77 2.23
C LEU A 136 -11.72 2.76 0.82
N LYS A 137 -12.48 2.24 -0.15
CA LYS A 137 -12.07 2.22 -1.56
C LYS A 137 -11.82 3.63 -2.10
N ALA A 138 -12.70 4.58 -1.80
CA ALA A 138 -12.52 5.97 -2.21
C ALA A 138 -11.25 6.59 -1.60
N GLY A 139 -10.97 6.33 -0.33
CA GLY A 139 -9.75 6.77 0.34
C GLY A 139 -8.49 6.20 -0.32
N PHE A 140 -8.48 4.91 -0.64
CA PHE A 140 -7.35 4.29 -1.36
C PHE A 140 -7.21 4.82 -2.78
N VAL A 141 -8.31 4.99 -3.53
CA VAL A 141 -8.26 5.56 -4.88
C VAL A 141 -7.64 6.96 -4.86
N VAL A 142 -8.03 7.82 -3.92
CA VAL A 142 -7.43 9.16 -3.79
C VAL A 142 -5.95 9.07 -3.42
N SER A 143 -5.58 8.19 -2.49
CA SER A 143 -4.20 7.95 -2.08
C SER A 143 -3.33 7.48 -3.26
N LEU A 144 -3.81 6.51 -4.04
CA LEU A 144 -3.05 5.96 -5.16
C LEU A 144 -2.93 6.95 -6.32
N ARG A 145 -3.95 7.74 -6.60
CA ARG A 145 -3.85 8.84 -7.58
C ARG A 145 -2.80 9.86 -7.16
N ARG A 146 -2.81 10.26 -5.89
CA ARG A 146 -1.79 11.18 -5.36
C ARG A 146 -0.38 10.61 -5.48
N MET A 147 -0.20 9.32 -5.22
CA MET A 147 1.07 8.61 -5.43
C MET A 147 1.48 8.64 -6.91
N ALA A 148 0.57 8.28 -7.82
CA ALA A 148 0.82 8.25 -9.26
C ALA A 148 1.23 9.62 -9.80
N ASP A 149 0.52 10.69 -9.41
CA ASP A 149 0.82 12.07 -9.81
C ASP A 149 2.21 12.51 -9.33
N ARG A 150 2.58 12.15 -8.10
CA ARG A 150 3.92 12.45 -7.54
C ARG A 150 5.03 11.71 -8.28
N CYS A 151 4.85 10.42 -8.56
CA CYS A 151 5.83 9.63 -9.32
C CYS A 151 5.99 10.17 -10.74
N ALA A 152 4.90 10.44 -11.43
CA ALA A 152 4.92 10.99 -12.80
C ALA A 152 5.55 12.39 -12.85
N ALA A 153 5.27 13.24 -11.87
CA ALA A 153 5.89 14.57 -11.78
C ALA A 153 7.40 14.50 -11.52
N ALA A 154 7.82 13.62 -10.59
CA ALA A 154 9.24 13.41 -10.30
C ALA A 154 9.99 12.84 -11.52
N TYR A 155 9.37 11.91 -12.26
CA TYR A 155 9.95 11.34 -13.45
C TYR A 155 10.15 12.40 -14.55
N ARG A 156 9.12 13.18 -14.86
CA ARG A 156 9.23 14.27 -15.84
C ARG A 156 10.27 15.32 -15.45
N ALA A 157 10.41 15.62 -14.15
CA ALA A 157 11.42 16.58 -13.68
C ALA A 157 12.86 16.07 -13.82
N ALA A 158 13.07 14.75 -13.77
CA ALA A 158 14.39 14.12 -13.95
C ALA A 158 14.77 13.99 -15.44
N ASP A 159 13.78 13.81 -16.32
CA ASP A 159 13.96 13.69 -17.78
C ASP A 159 13.90 15.06 -18.51
N GLY A 160 13.74 16.18 -17.79
CA GLY A 160 13.72 17.52 -18.36
C GLY A 160 15.09 17.94 -18.93
N PRO A 161 15.12 18.84 -19.95
CA PRO A 161 16.31 19.20 -20.68
C PRO A 161 17.39 19.87 -19.84
#